data_15ba7a04321301b3e9575e0668751be7
#
_entry.id   15ba7a04321301b3e9575e0668751be7
#
_cell.length_a   1.000
_cell.length_b   1.000
_cell.length_c   1.000
_cell.angle_alpha   90.00
_cell.angle_beta   90.00
_cell.angle_gamma   90.00
#
_symmetry.space_group_name_H-M   'P 1'
#
loop_
_entity.id
_entity.type
_entity.pdbx_description
1 polymer ?
#
loop_
_entity_poly.entity_id
_entity_poly.type
_entity_poly.pdbx_seq_one_letter_code
_entity_poly.pdbx_strand_id
1 'polypeptide(L)'
;MRLRSFYIAIILFWACNISAYTQDAIIFRDGRVKSVKIIQTNNDKTLFKESDNKKASEEYVENTKVFMLKFKTRGNVVFNGNGERILTTSEHVQIPKDAIVVYYKDGREIPAYNLTMDANTVSFKTSKKAKDRPIFSPKSEVFMIRYPDGTRDILTNLAVEEQQKQEREAEEARLKAQREAEVADSIKAVVIEEAASATNPKKATIVTKKGVRMKVWVCSDTPTMVSYKKANSAKAAIFNMSKAKIKNIIY
;
A
#
# COMPACT_ATOMS: atom_id res chain seq x y z
N MET A 1 60.76 -26.02 -15.83
CA MET A 1 59.83 -26.40 -14.73
C MET A 1 58.99 -25.23 -14.20
N ARG A 2 59.07 -23.98 -14.71
CA ARG A 2 58.36 -22.82 -14.17
C ARG A 2 57.01 -22.45 -14.90
N LEU A 3 56.78 -23.03 -16.09
CA LEU A 3 55.55 -22.69 -16.84
C LEU A 3 54.28 -23.44 -16.34
N ARG A 4 54.44 -24.67 -15.79
CA ARG A 4 53.29 -25.48 -15.31
C ARG A 4 52.62 -24.94 -14.05
N SER A 5 53.38 -24.24 -13.20
CA SER A 5 52.83 -23.61 -11.98
C SER A 5 51.97 -22.39 -12.28
N PHE A 6 52.21 -21.68 -13.37
CA PHE A 6 51.46 -20.49 -13.75
C PHE A 6 50.04 -20.83 -14.26
N TYR A 7 49.88 -21.92 -14.97
CA TYR A 7 48.57 -22.38 -15.45
C TYR A 7 47.64 -22.87 -14.33
N ILE A 8 48.24 -23.49 -13.30
CA ILE A 8 47.47 -23.96 -12.14
C ILE A 8 46.92 -22.76 -11.34
N ALA A 9 47.69 -21.71 -11.20
CA ALA A 9 47.24 -20.46 -10.51
C ALA A 9 46.10 -19.72 -11.28
N ILE A 10 46.15 -19.72 -12.60
CA ILE A 10 45.10 -19.10 -13.45
C ILE A 10 43.80 -19.90 -13.39
N ILE A 11 43.89 -21.26 -13.37
CA ILE A 11 42.71 -22.14 -13.29
C ILE A 11 42.05 -22.00 -11.89
N LEU A 12 42.83 -21.84 -10.82
CA LEU A 12 42.29 -21.62 -9.47
C LEU A 12 41.63 -20.24 -9.30
N PHE A 13 42.05 -19.21 -10.05
CA PHE A 13 41.46 -17.89 -9.99
C PHE A 13 40.11 -17.82 -10.73
N TRP A 14 39.86 -18.68 -11.71
CA TRP A 14 38.59 -18.74 -12.46
C TRP A 14 37.53 -19.59 -11.78
N ALA A 15 37.90 -20.40 -10.78
CA ALA A 15 36.93 -21.25 -10.09
C ALA A 15 36.12 -20.55 -8.98
N CYS A 16 36.41 -19.28 -8.66
CA CYS A 16 35.83 -18.59 -7.51
C CYS A 16 34.57 -17.75 -7.78
N ASN A 17 34.02 -17.76 -9.00
CA ASN A 17 32.82 -16.97 -9.33
C ASN A 17 31.55 -17.77 -9.61
N ILE A 18 31.39 -18.96 -9.03
CA ILE A 18 30.13 -19.68 -9.09
C ILE A 18 29.33 -19.36 -7.83
N SER A 19 28.86 -18.13 -7.72
CA SER A 19 27.79 -17.79 -6.76
C SER A 19 26.45 -18.27 -7.33
N ALA A 20 26.27 -19.58 -7.42
CA ALA A 20 24.92 -20.13 -7.40
C ALA A 20 24.33 -19.74 -6.04
N TYR A 21 23.11 -19.23 -5.98
CA TYR A 21 22.39 -19.01 -4.73
C TYR A 21 22.32 -20.32 -3.94
N THR A 22 23.38 -20.60 -3.18
CA THR A 22 23.46 -21.76 -2.29
C THR A 22 22.89 -21.44 -0.92
N GLN A 23 22.46 -20.20 -0.71
CA GLN A 23 21.95 -19.66 0.54
C GLN A 23 20.58 -19.00 0.30
N ASP A 24 19.85 -18.77 1.38
CA ASP A 24 18.66 -17.93 1.34
C ASP A 24 19.05 -16.49 0.96
N ALA A 25 18.08 -15.69 0.51
CA ALA A 25 18.32 -14.31 0.16
C ALA A 25 17.14 -13.42 0.61
N ILE A 26 17.48 -12.22 1.02
CA ILE A 26 16.53 -11.13 1.27
C ILE A 26 16.61 -10.17 0.07
N ILE A 27 15.48 -9.96 -0.60
CA ILE A 27 15.32 -8.96 -1.64
C ILE A 27 14.59 -7.78 -1.01
N PHE A 28 15.24 -6.64 -0.96
CA PHE A 28 14.70 -5.41 -0.39
C PHE A 28 13.81 -4.68 -1.41
N ARG A 29 12.94 -3.79 -0.93
CA ARG A 29 12.07 -2.96 -1.77
C ARG A 29 12.80 -1.94 -2.63
N ASP A 30 14.03 -1.59 -2.27
CA ASP A 30 14.93 -0.75 -3.05
C ASP A 30 15.77 -1.54 -4.09
N GLY A 31 15.48 -2.83 -4.26
CA GLY A 31 16.16 -3.71 -5.21
C GLY A 31 17.48 -4.29 -4.71
N ARG A 32 17.97 -3.92 -3.53
CA ARG A 32 19.14 -4.59 -2.93
C ARG A 32 18.82 -6.05 -2.66
N VAL A 33 19.84 -6.90 -2.81
CA VAL A 33 19.75 -8.32 -2.48
C VAL A 33 20.88 -8.69 -1.52
N LYS A 34 20.53 -9.29 -0.39
CA LYS A 34 21.47 -9.77 0.62
C LYS A 34 21.37 -11.29 0.71
N SER A 35 22.46 -12.01 0.42
CA SER A 35 22.55 -13.46 0.65
C SER A 35 22.74 -13.70 2.15
N VAL A 36 21.89 -14.50 2.76
CA VAL A 36 21.81 -14.70 4.20
C VAL A 36 21.34 -16.11 4.52
N LYS A 37 21.38 -16.47 5.79
CA LYS A 37 20.62 -17.59 6.34
C LYS A 37 19.43 -17.05 7.11
N ILE A 38 18.22 -17.26 6.62
CA ILE A 38 16.98 -16.85 7.30
C ILE A 38 16.72 -17.87 8.41
N ILE A 39 16.60 -17.36 9.66
CA ILE A 39 16.35 -18.19 10.85
C ILE A 39 14.85 -18.25 11.10
N GLN A 40 14.20 -17.09 11.20
CA GLN A 40 12.80 -16.98 11.55
C GLN A 40 12.18 -15.73 10.93
N THR A 41 10.91 -15.80 10.60
CA THR A 41 10.12 -14.65 10.16
C THR A 41 8.82 -14.62 10.96
N ASN A 42 8.55 -13.53 11.63
CA ASN A 42 7.27 -13.24 12.28
C ASN A 42 6.48 -12.20 11.46
N ASN A 43 5.46 -11.58 12.04
CA ASN A 43 4.61 -10.61 11.34
C ASN A 43 5.35 -9.29 11.02
N ASP A 44 6.28 -8.87 11.89
CA ASP A 44 6.91 -7.54 11.79
C ASP A 44 8.34 -7.60 11.30
N LYS A 45 9.08 -8.66 11.64
CA LYS A 45 10.54 -8.73 11.45
C LYS A 45 10.98 -10.10 10.98
N THR A 46 12.07 -10.11 10.23
CA THR A 46 12.79 -11.31 9.82
C THR A 46 14.15 -11.35 10.50
N LEU A 47 14.44 -12.45 11.19
CA LEU A 47 15.72 -12.75 11.83
C LEU A 47 16.59 -13.55 10.86
N PHE A 48 17.83 -13.13 10.69
CA PHE A 48 18.77 -13.76 9.78
C PHE A 48 20.22 -13.68 10.28
N LYS A 49 21.10 -14.46 9.67
CA LYS A 49 22.56 -14.39 9.82
C LYS A 49 23.21 -14.15 8.46
N GLU A 50 24.28 -13.41 8.40
CA GLU A 50 25.01 -13.15 7.15
C GLU A 50 25.69 -14.41 6.58
N SER A 51 25.95 -15.40 7.41
CA SER A 51 26.58 -16.66 7.00
C SER A 51 26.05 -17.86 7.79
N ASP A 52 26.29 -19.06 7.28
CA ASP A 52 26.00 -20.32 7.99
C ASP A 52 26.87 -20.57 9.21
N ASN A 53 27.85 -19.70 9.47
CA ASN A 53 28.74 -19.83 10.62
C ASN A 53 27.94 -19.67 11.93
N LYS A 54 28.06 -20.61 12.85
CA LYS A 54 27.41 -20.58 14.16
C LYS A 54 27.78 -19.35 14.99
N LYS A 55 28.93 -18.75 14.73
CA LYS A 55 29.42 -17.55 15.42
C LYS A 55 28.95 -16.22 14.76
N ALA A 56 28.28 -16.28 13.60
CA ALA A 56 27.73 -15.07 12.97
C ALA A 56 26.64 -14.46 13.86
N SER A 57 26.67 -13.14 14.01
CA SER A 57 25.65 -12.41 14.76
C SER A 57 24.28 -12.53 14.11
N GLU A 58 23.27 -12.54 14.93
CA GLU A 58 21.88 -12.48 14.49
C GLU A 58 21.47 -11.03 14.27
N GLU A 59 20.86 -10.77 13.13
CA GLU A 59 20.38 -9.46 12.74
C GLU A 59 18.89 -9.51 12.42
N TYR A 60 18.21 -8.39 12.59
CA TYR A 60 16.80 -8.24 12.25
C TYR A 60 16.63 -7.25 11.11
N VAL A 61 15.67 -7.53 10.25
CA VAL A 61 15.14 -6.57 9.27
C VAL A 61 13.62 -6.47 9.44
N GLU A 62 13.10 -5.26 9.37
CA GLU A 62 11.66 -5.02 9.34
C GLU A 62 11.06 -5.53 8.03
N ASN A 63 9.95 -6.26 8.10
CA ASN A 63 9.30 -6.81 6.91
C ASN A 63 8.79 -5.72 5.96
N THR A 64 8.53 -4.51 6.46
CA THR A 64 8.20 -3.32 5.67
C THR A 64 9.28 -2.93 4.67
N LYS A 65 10.55 -3.25 4.94
CA LYS A 65 11.69 -2.97 4.05
C LYS A 65 11.97 -4.10 3.07
N VAL A 66 11.33 -5.26 3.28
CA VAL A 66 11.54 -6.47 2.50
C VAL A 66 10.48 -6.58 1.41
N PHE A 67 10.91 -6.83 0.18
CA PHE A 67 10.01 -7.24 -0.90
C PHE A 67 9.76 -8.74 -0.85
N MET A 68 10.85 -9.54 -0.80
CA MET A 68 10.75 -11.00 -0.88
C MET A 68 11.85 -11.68 -0.06
N LEU A 69 11.49 -12.77 0.60
CA LEU A 69 12.41 -13.76 1.15
C LEU A 69 12.49 -14.95 0.20
N LYS A 70 13.67 -15.22 -0.33
CA LYS A 70 13.96 -16.41 -1.12
C LYS A 70 14.61 -17.45 -0.24
N PHE A 71 14.02 -18.64 -0.21
CA PHE A 71 14.60 -19.78 0.50
C PHE A 71 15.24 -20.76 -0.47
N LYS A 72 16.37 -21.34 -0.07
CA LYS A 72 17.08 -22.36 -0.86
C LYS A 72 16.23 -23.61 -1.10
N THR A 73 15.48 -24.05 -0.10
CA THR A 73 14.84 -25.39 -0.06
C THR A 73 13.31 -25.35 0.03
N ARG A 74 12.72 -24.17 0.16
CA ARG A 74 11.26 -23.99 0.25
C ARG A 74 10.81 -22.83 -0.62
N GLY A 75 9.51 -22.63 -0.73
CA GLY A 75 8.93 -21.53 -1.50
C GLY A 75 9.25 -20.15 -0.92
N ASN A 76 9.08 -19.14 -1.74
CA ASN A 76 9.36 -17.76 -1.40
C ASN A 76 8.21 -17.15 -0.58
N VAL A 77 8.53 -16.11 0.20
CA VAL A 77 7.56 -15.29 0.92
C VAL A 77 7.67 -13.86 0.43
N VAL A 78 6.54 -13.27 0.00
CA VAL A 78 6.47 -11.90 -0.51
C VAL A 78 5.68 -11.04 0.48
N PHE A 79 6.14 -9.82 0.70
CA PHE A 79 5.51 -8.86 1.60
C PHE A 79 4.98 -7.64 0.84
N ASN A 80 3.85 -7.08 1.31
CA ASN A 80 3.40 -5.75 0.91
C ASN A 80 4.19 -4.67 1.69
N GLY A 81 3.89 -3.38 1.46
CA GLY A 81 4.58 -2.31 2.13
C GLY A 81 4.33 -2.19 3.63
N ASN A 82 3.23 -2.72 4.08
CA ASN A 82 2.93 -2.78 5.52
C ASN A 82 3.68 -3.93 6.21
N GLY A 83 4.46 -4.73 5.46
CA GLY A 83 5.16 -5.90 5.99
C GLY A 83 4.28 -7.14 6.14
N GLU A 84 3.05 -7.13 5.62
CA GLU A 84 2.15 -8.27 5.63
C GLU A 84 2.48 -9.23 4.48
N ARG A 85 2.35 -10.52 4.72
CA ARG A 85 2.59 -11.55 3.70
C ARG A 85 1.45 -11.56 2.68
N ILE A 86 1.78 -11.32 1.41
CA ILE A 86 0.80 -11.32 0.30
C ILE A 86 0.88 -12.59 -0.55
N LEU A 87 2.04 -13.24 -0.57
CA LEU A 87 2.25 -14.48 -1.30
C LEU A 87 3.21 -15.38 -0.52
N THR A 88 2.89 -16.67 -0.47
CA THR A 88 3.82 -17.71 -0.04
C THR A 88 3.73 -18.84 -1.03
N THR A 89 4.81 -19.11 -1.76
CA THR A 89 4.86 -20.25 -2.68
C THR A 89 5.27 -21.50 -1.89
N SER A 90 4.58 -22.61 -2.11
CA SER A 90 4.89 -23.89 -1.45
C SER A 90 6.11 -24.58 -2.06
N GLU A 91 6.42 -24.26 -3.30
CA GLU A 91 7.47 -24.90 -4.07
C GLU A 91 8.60 -23.95 -4.43
N HIS A 92 9.81 -24.47 -4.44
CA HIS A 92 10.97 -23.74 -4.93
C HIS A 92 10.94 -23.73 -6.46
N VAL A 93 10.76 -22.56 -7.06
CA VAL A 93 10.85 -22.39 -8.51
C VAL A 93 12.32 -22.53 -8.93
N GLN A 94 12.64 -23.61 -9.63
CA GLN A 94 13.97 -23.80 -10.20
C GLN A 94 14.16 -22.89 -11.40
N ILE A 95 14.96 -21.87 -11.22
CA ILE A 95 15.33 -20.94 -12.30
C ILE A 95 16.66 -21.41 -12.88
N PRO A 96 16.75 -21.64 -14.20
CA PRO A 96 18.00 -21.96 -14.85
C PRO A 96 19.06 -20.89 -14.57
N LYS A 97 20.32 -21.33 -14.34
CA LYS A 97 21.42 -20.41 -13.98
C LYS A 97 21.72 -19.36 -15.06
N ASP A 98 21.47 -19.73 -16.30
CA ASP A 98 21.70 -18.91 -17.49
C ASP A 98 20.47 -18.10 -17.96
N ALA A 99 19.38 -18.15 -17.19
CA ALA A 99 18.19 -17.37 -17.46
C ALA A 99 18.27 -15.97 -16.82
N ILE A 100 17.82 -14.97 -17.55
CA ILE A 100 17.42 -13.68 -16.97
C ILE A 100 16.18 -13.96 -16.12
N VAL A 101 16.03 -13.26 -15.00
CA VAL A 101 14.85 -13.38 -14.14
C VAL A 101 14.13 -12.06 -14.08
N VAL A 102 12.86 -12.06 -14.48
CA VAL A 102 11.98 -10.91 -14.35
C VAL A 102 11.17 -11.07 -13.06
N TYR A 103 11.34 -10.12 -12.15
CA TYR A 103 10.59 -10.02 -10.89
C TYR A 103 9.46 -9.03 -11.06
N TYR A 104 8.24 -9.48 -10.87
CA TYR A 104 7.06 -8.63 -10.90
C TYR A 104 6.75 -8.04 -9.52
N LYS A 105 6.05 -6.91 -9.47
CA LYS A 105 5.63 -6.26 -8.22
C LYS A 105 4.72 -7.14 -7.35
N ASP A 106 3.99 -8.06 -7.97
CA ASP A 106 3.14 -9.04 -7.30
C ASP A 106 3.91 -10.26 -6.74
N GLY A 107 5.22 -10.30 -6.91
CA GLY A 107 6.09 -11.37 -6.42
C GLY A 107 6.29 -12.54 -7.36
N ARG A 108 5.69 -12.54 -8.55
CA ARG A 108 5.98 -13.55 -9.58
C ARG A 108 7.43 -13.43 -10.05
N GLU A 109 8.07 -14.57 -10.26
CA GLU A 109 9.39 -14.68 -10.86
C GLU A 109 9.26 -15.46 -12.17
N ILE A 110 9.70 -14.89 -13.28
CA ILE A 110 9.62 -15.56 -14.58
C ILE A 110 11.01 -15.62 -15.20
N PRO A 111 11.51 -16.82 -15.57
CA PRO A 111 12.73 -16.95 -16.35
C PRO A 111 12.50 -16.35 -17.75
N ALA A 112 13.45 -15.54 -18.20
CA ALA A 112 13.35 -14.80 -19.44
C ALA A 112 14.54 -15.10 -20.37
N TYR A 113 14.25 -15.23 -21.63
CA TYR A 113 15.22 -15.39 -22.71
C TYR A 113 14.92 -14.38 -23.82
N ASN A 114 15.95 -13.94 -24.53
CA ASN A 114 15.81 -12.94 -25.60
C ASN A 114 15.07 -11.68 -25.14
N LEU A 115 15.45 -11.19 -23.96
CA LEU A 115 14.82 -10.04 -23.34
C LEU A 115 15.18 -8.77 -24.13
N THR A 116 14.16 -7.99 -24.45
CA THR A 116 14.28 -6.66 -25.04
C THR A 116 13.43 -5.67 -24.26
N MET A 117 13.85 -4.42 -24.21
CA MET A 117 13.12 -3.36 -23.53
C MET A 117 12.94 -2.18 -24.46
N ASP A 118 11.72 -1.68 -24.55
CA ASP A 118 11.40 -0.38 -25.15
C ASP A 118 11.11 0.68 -24.07
N ALA A 119 10.52 1.81 -24.43
CA ALA A 119 10.21 2.87 -23.46
C ALA A 119 9.31 2.40 -22.31
N ASN A 120 8.27 1.61 -22.61
CA ASN A 120 7.20 1.28 -21.65
C ASN A 120 7.03 -0.22 -21.39
N THR A 121 7.68 -1.08 -22.19
CA THR A 121 7.41 -2.51 -22.20
C THR A 121 8.71 -3.31 -22.08
N VAL A 122 8.63 -4.46 -21.40
CA VAL A 122 9.64 -5.50 -21.40
C VAL A 122 9.09 -6.68 -22.21
N SER A 123 9.82 -7.14 -23.19
CA SER A 123 9.45 -8.29 -24.03
C SER A 123 10.48 -9.41 -23.86
N PHE A 124 10.03 -10.63 -23.67
CA PHE A 124 10.89 -11.79 -23.48
C PHE A 124 10.16 -13.10 -23.80
N LYS A 125 10.92 -14.20 -23.92
CA LYS A 125 10.38 -15.56 -24.01
C LYS A 125 10.63 -16.32 -22.73
N THR A 126 9.76 -17.26 -22.38
CA THR A 126 9.90 -18.11 -21.18
C THR A 126 10.80 -19.32 -21.40
N SER A 127 11.15 -19.61 -22.65
CA SER A 127 12.07 -20.68 -23.00
C SER A 127 13.00 -20.27 -24.14
N LYS A 128 14.07 -21.05 -24.34
CA LYS A 128 15.01 -20.87 -25.47
C LYS A 128 14.46 -21.33 -26.82
N LYS A 129 13.26 -21.94 -26.85
CA LYS A 129 12.68 -22.48 -28.08
C LYS A 129 12.26 -21.33 -29.01
N ALA A 130 12.70 -21.41 -30.28
CA ALA A 130 12.41 -20.37 -31.27
C ALA A 130 10.90 -20.16 -31.52
N LYS A 131 10.09 -21.20 -31.36
CA LYS A 131 8.64 -21.20 -31.61
C LYS A 131 7.81 -20.56 -30.50
N ASP A 132 8.38 -20.33 -29.30
CA ASP A 132 7.65 -19.73 -28.19
C ASP A 132 7.33 -18.27 -28.50
N ARG A 133 6.09 -17.87 -28.25
CA ARG A 133 5.65 -16.50 -28.42
C ARG A 133 6.27 -15.61 -27.34
N PRO A 134 6.73 -14.40 -27.67
CA PRO A 134 7.18 -13.47 -26.66
C PRO A 134 6.02 -13.03 -25.75
N ILE A 135 6.34 -12.83 -24.49
CA ILE A 135 5.47 -12.17 -23.50
C ILE A 135 5.83 -10.68 -23.53
N PHE A 136 4.82 -9.83 -23.49
CA PHE A 136 4.96 -8.38 -23.38
C PHE A 136 4.42 -7.97 -22.01
N SER A 137 5.24 -7.31 -21.23
CA SER A 137 4.88 -6.85 -19.87
C SER A 137 5.13 -5.36 -19.75
N PRO A 138 4.17 -4.57 -19.25
CA PRO A 138 4.41 -3.18 -18.94
C PRO A 138 5.55 -3.04 -17.92
N LYS A 139 6.47 -2.10 -18.12
CA LYS A 139 7.54 -1.82 -17.15
C LYS A 139 6.98 -1.43 -15.78
N SER A 140 5.79 -0.82 -15.75
CA SER A 140 5.08 -0.45 -14.53
C SER A 140 4.71 -1.64 -13.64
N GLU A 141 4.62 -2.86 -14.17
CA GLU A 141 4.34 -4.08 -13.41
C GLU A 141 5.62 -4.81 -12.98
N VAL A 142 6.76 -4.48 -13.59
CA VAL A 142 8.04 -5.13 -13.31
C VAL A 142 8.77 -4.37 -12.21
N PHE A 143 9.18 -5.09 -11.18
CA PHE A 143 10.00 -4.56 -10.10
C PHE A 143 11.47 -4.49 -10.52
N MET A 144 12.03 -5.64 -10.92
CA MET A 144 13.46 -5.79 -11.17
C MET A 144 13.73 -6.87 -12.21
N ILE A 145 14.78 -6.70 -12.98
CA ILE A 145 15.34 -7.71 -13.87
C ILE A 145 16.72 -8.09 -13.34
N ARG A 146 16.98 -9.38 -13.16
CA ARG A 146 18.27 -9.91 -12.76
C ARG A 146 18.89 -10.69 -13.92
N TYR A 147 20.11 -10.38 -14.26
CA TYR A 147 20.88 -11.06 -15.31
C TYR A 147 21.69 -12.24 -14.76
N PRO A 148 22.12 -13.18 -15.64
CA PRO A 148 22.91 -14.36 -15.21
C PRO A 148 24.26 -14.02 -14.57
N ASP A 149 24.86 -12.88 -14.92
CA ASP A 149 26.11 -12.38 -14.33
C ASP A 149 25.92 -11.75 -12.93
N GLY A 150 24.67 -11.68 -12.45
CA GLY A 150 24.32 -11.10 -11.16
C GLY A 150 24.00 -9.60 -11.21
N THR A 151 24.17 -8.94 -12.36
CA THR A 151 23.75 -7.54 -12.53
C THR A 151 22.23 -7.41 -12.51
N ARG A 152 21.74 -6.20 -12.25
CA ARG A 152 20.29 -5.95 -12.05
C ARG A 152 19.90 -4.60 -12.60
N ASP A 153 18.73 -4.59 -13.24
CA ASP A 153 18.01 -3.37 -13.62
C ASP A 153 16.78 -3.22 -12.73
N ILE A 154 16.75 -2.19 -11.91
CA ILE A 154 15.60 -1.87 -11.06
C ILE A 154 14.70 -0.94 -11.84
N LEU A 155 13.54 -1.46 -12.30
CA LEU A 155 12.58 -0.69 -13.10
C LEU A 155 11.65 0.13 -12.20
N THR A 156 11.42 -0.35 -10.97
CA THR A 156 10.56 0.31 -10.00
C THR A 156 11.20 0.25 -8.62
N ASN A 157 11.35 1.41 -7.98
CA ASN A 157 11.72 1.47 -6.57
C ASN A 157 10.43 1.42 -5.74
N LEU A 158 10.05 0.22 -5.29
CA LEU A 158 8.83 -0.01 -4.53
C LEU A 158 8.77 0.82 -3.22
N ALA A 159 9.92 1.12 -2.62
CA ALA A 159 9.97 1.94 -1.42
C ALA A 159 9.54 3.38 -1.70
N VAL A 160 9.97 3.94 -2.83
CA VAL A 160 9.59 5.30 -3.27
C VAL A 160 8.13 5.36 -3.71
N GLU A 161 7.66 4.39 -4.49
CA GLU A 161 6.25 4.34 -4.91
C GLU A 161 5.30 4.29 -3.72
N GLU A 162 5.66 3.52 -2.71
CA GLU A 162 4.84 3.34 -1.53
C GLU A 162 4.80 4.58 -0.66
N GLN A 163 5.94 5.25 -0.49
CA GLN A 163 6.01 6.53 0.20
C GLN A 163 5.14 7.59 -0.52
N GLN A 164 5.24 7.70 -1.84
CA GLN A 164 4.42 8.61 -2.63
C GLN A 164 2.92 8.28 -2.56
N LYS A 165 2.58 6.99 -2.46
CA LYS A 165 1.20 6.57 -2.27
C LYS A 165 0.66 7.00 -0.91
N GLN A 166 1.42 6.77 0.17
CA GLN A 166 1.05 7.16 1.52
C GLN A 166 0.91 8.70 1.65
N GLU A 167 1.81 9.46 1.04
CA GLU A 167 1.73 10.92 1.02
C GLU A 167 0.46 11.41 0.32
N ARG A 168 0.10 10.82 -0.85
CA ARG A 168 -1.15 11.17 -1.56
C ARG A 168 -2.39 10.82 -0.75
N GLU A 169 -2.44 9.64 -0.15
CA GLU A 169 -3.57 9.21 0.68
C GLU A 169 -3.73 10.12 1.92
N ALA A 170 -2.62 10.52 2.53
CA ALA A 170 -2.63 11.45 3.66
C ALA A 170 -3.11 12.87 3.25
N GLU A 171 -2.70 13.35 2.08
CA GLU A 171 -3.14 14.63 1.54
C GLU A 171 -4.63 14.61 1.18
N GLU A 172 -5.12 13.54 0.53
CA GLU A 172 -6.55 13.37 0.23
C GLU A 172 -7.41 13.33 1.51
N ALA A 173 -6.95 12.59 2.53
CA ALA A 173 -7.62 12.55 3.83
C ALA A 173 -7.67 13.91 4.50
N ARG A 174 -6.59 14.70 4.42
CA ARG A 174 -6.51 16.06 4.95
C ARG A 174 -7.46 17.01 4.23
N LEU A 175 -7.50 16.97 2.90
CA LEU A 175 -8.41 17.75 2.08
C LEU A 175 -9.87 17.42 2.36
N LYS A 176 -10.18 16.14 2.53
CA LYS A 176 -11.53 15.70 2.89
C LYS A 176 -11.95 16.23 4.27
N ALA A 177 -11.09 16.13 5.26
CA ALA A 177 -11.34 16.65 6.60
C ALA A 177 -11.53 18.18 6.59
N GLN A 178 -10.76 18.92 5.80
CA GLN A 178 -10.92 20.36 5.64
C GLN A 178 -12.27 20.72 5.04
N ARG A 179 -12.70 20.04 3.98
CA ARG A 179 -14.02 20.27 3.36
C ARG A 179 -15.17 19.97 4.33
N GLU A 180 -15.06 18.89 5.10
CA GLU A 180 -16.06 18.54 6.10
C GLU A 180 -16.15 19.59 7.22
N ALA A 181 -15.01 20.15 7.64
CA ALA A 181 -14.96 21.23 8.62
C ALA A 181 -15.55 22.53 8.08
N GLU A 182 -15.24 22.90 6.84
CA GLU A 182 -15.77 24.10 6.19
C GLU A 182 -17.30 24.03 5.99
N VAL A 183 -17.81 22.86 5.59
CA VAL A 183 -19.25 22.61 5.50
C VAL A 183 -19.90 22.70 6.86
N ALA A 184 -19.28 22.15 7.91
CA ALA A 184 -19.81 22.22 9.27
C ALA A 184 -19.87 23.68 9.79
N ASP A 185 -18.85 24.47 9.51
CA ASP A 185 -18.83 25.90 9.91
C ASP A 185 -19.81 26.74 9.10
N SER A 186 -19.97 26.47 7.81
CA SER A 186 -20.99 27.11 6.97
C SER A 186 -22.42 26.85 7.48
N ILE A 187 -22.69 25.57 7.87
CA ILE A 187 -24.00 25.23 8.45
C ILE A 187 -24.21 25.93 9.78
N LYS A 188 -23.19 26.06 10.63
CA LYS A 188 -23.31 26.82 11.90
C LYS A 188 -23.57 28.28 11.66
N ALA A 189 -22.89 28.91 10.68
CA ALA A 189 -23.10 30.34 10.34
C ALA A 189 -24.53 30.60 9.88
N VAL A 190 -25.08 29.78 8.98
CA VAL A 190 -26.46 29.89 8.50
C VAL A 190 -27.47 29.74 9.63
N VAL A 191 -27.25 28.77 10.55
CA VAL A 191 -28.15 28.56 11.70
C VAL A 191 -28.13 29.75 12.66
N ILE A 192 -26.99 30.40 12.84
CA ILE A 192 -26.87 31.59 13.71
C ILE A 192 -27.55 32.81 13.07
N GLU A 193 -27.39 33.01 11.77
CA GLU A 193 -27.99 34.14 11.03
C GLU A 193 -29.51 34.02 10.95
N GLU A 194 -30.07 32.82 10.70
CA GLU A 194 -31.51 32.58 10.77
C GLU A 194 -32.08 32.75 12.18
N ALA A 195 -31.32 32.38 13.21
CA ALA A 195 -31.76 32.59 14.61
C ALA A 195 -31.78 34.06 15.03
N ALA A 196 -30.91 34.91 14.45
CA ALA A 196 -30.85 36.33 14.70
C ALA A 196 -31.97 37.11 13.98
N SER A 197 -32.47 36.64 12.85
CA SER A 197 -33.52 37.29 12.06
C SER A 197 -34.95 37.03 12.60
N ALA A 198 -35.10 36.13 13.55
CA ALA A 198 -36.41 35.76 14.12
C ALA A 198 -36.92 36.82 15.14
N THR A 199 -37.31 37.97 14.64
CA THR A 199 -37.81 39.10 15.49
C THR A 199 -39.21 38.86 16.08
N ASN A 200 -39.99 37.86 15.61
CA ASN A 200 -41.33 37.58 16.14
C ASN A 200 -41.68 36.07 16.08
N PRO A 201 -41.36 35.27 17.10
CA PRO A 201 -41.67 33.86 17.10
C PRO A 201 -43.18 33.62 17.12
N LYS A 202 -43.70 32.82 16.18
CA LYS A 202 -45.13 32.50 16.09
C LYS A 202 -45.47 31.28 16.97
N LYS A 203 -46.54 31.39 17.75
CA LYS A 203 -47.02 30.24 18.56
C LYS A 203 -47.58 29.17 17.64
N ALA A 204 -47.09 27.95 17.76
CA ALA A 204 -47.53 26.82 16.95
C ALA A 204 -47.50 25.50 17.76
N THR A 205 -48.20 24.48 17.22
CA THR A 205 -48.14 23.14 17.72
C THR A 205 -47.47 22.23 16.71
N ILE A 206 -46.29 21.70 17.02
CA ILE A 206 -45.60 20.72 16.19
C ILE A 206 -46.14 19.33 16.51
N VAL A 207 -46.63 18.63 15.51
CA VAL A 207 -47.02 17.23 15.59
C VAL A 207 -45.98 16.37 14.88
N THR A 208 -45.28 15.52 15.62
CA THR A 208 -44.28 14.63 15.05
C THR A 208 -44.91 13.42 14.38
N LYS A 209 -44.17 12.72 13.49
CA LYS A 209 -44.62 11.46 12.87
C LYS A 209 -44.87 10.36 13.89
N LYS A 210 -44.29 10.45 15.09
CA LYS A 210 -44.52 9.53 16.24
C LYS A 210 -45.76 9.89 17.05
N GLY A 211 -46.56 10.91 16.64
CA GLY A 211 -47.78 11.34 17.31
C GLY A 211 -47.57 12.31 18.49
N VAL A 212 -46.33 12.67 18.80
CA VAL A 212 -46.03 13.63 19.90
C VAL A 212 -46.49 15.03 19.46
N ARG A 213 -47.28 15.73 20.32
CA ARG A 213 -47.73 17.12 20.14
C ARG A 213 -46.96 18.03 21.08
N MET A 214 -46.33 19.05 20.54
CA MET A 214 -45.56 20.05 21.33
C MET A 214 -46.02 21.44 21.02
N LYS A 215 -46.46 22.18 22.04
CA LYS A 215 -46.75 23.62 21.94
C LYS A 215 -45.42 24.39 22.00
N VAL A 216 -45.08 25.12 20.97
CA VAL A 216 -43.79 25.77 20.79
C VAL A 216 -43.93 27.16 20.17
N TRP A 217 -42.87 27.91 20.18
CA TRP A 217 -42.73 29.18 19.49
C TRP A 217 -41.76 28.97 18.32
N VAL A 218 -42.31 28.95 17.09
CA VAL A 218 -41.51 28.75 15.88
C VAL A 218 -40.78 30.04 15.56
N CYS A 219 -39.46 29.94 15.51
CA CYS A 219 -38.54 31.04 15.20
C CYS A 219 -38.23 31.10 13.70
N SER A 220 -38.03 29.94 13.08
CA SER A 220 -37.78 29.80 11.64
C SER A 220 -38.41 28.50 11.12
N ASP A 221 -38.92 28.56 9.89
CA ASP A 221 -39.54 27.43 9.20
C ASP A 221 -38.99 27.32 7.78
N THR A 222 -37.95 26.56 7.60
CA THR A 222 -37.28 26.31 6.32
C THR A 222 -37.77 25.03 5.64
N PRO A 223 -37.49 24.79 4.37
CA PRO A 223 -37.89 23.52 3.68
C PRO A 223 -37.42 22.25 4.36
N THR A 224 -36.29 22.27 5.10
CA THR A 224 -35.67 21.09 5.68
C THR A 224 -35.76 21.03 7.20
N MET A 225 -35.89 22.19 7.90
CA MET A 225 -35.75 22.27 9.34
C MET A 225 -36.70 23.32 9.95
N VAL A 226 -37.14 23.07 11.17
CA VAL A 226 -37.92 24.03 11.98
C VAL A 226 -37.13 24.35 13.25
N SER A 227 -36.88 25.64 13.46
CA SER A 227 -36.26 26.15 14.69
C SER A 227 -37.34 26.71 15.62
N TYR A 228 -37.35 26.27 16.86
CA TYR A 228 -38.39 26.63 17.81
C TYR A 228 -37.88 26.80 19.24
N LYS A 229 -38.63 27.54 20.04
CA LYS A 229 -38.43 27.67 21.51
C LYS A 229 -39.61 27.03 22.26
N LYS A 230 -39.37 26.49 23.43
CA LYS A 230 -40.41 25.95 24.31
C LYS A 230 -41.12 27.02 25.12
N ALA A 231 -40.54 28.22 25.24
CA ALA A 231 -41.10 29.36 25.95
C ALA A 231 -40.90 30.64 25.11
N ASN A 232 -41.82 31.62 25.24
CA ASN A 232 -41.70 32.94 24.58
C ASN A 232 -40.80 33.85 25.43
N SER A 233 -39.51 33.53 25.47
CA SER A 233 -38.51 34.33 26.18
C SER A 233 -37.29 34.54 25.30
N ALA A 234 -36.72 35.74 25.32
CA ALA A 234 -35.47 36.02 24.62
C ALA A 234 -34.33 35.12 25.07
N LYS A 235 -34.32 34.65 26.31
CA LYS A 235 -33.32 33.78 26.90
C LYS A 235 -33.63 32.27 26.73
N ALA A 236 -34.78 31.91 26.12
CA ALA A 236 -35.14 30.52 25.93
C ALA A 236 -34.25 29.85 24.86
N ALA A 237 -33.79 28.65 25.14
CA ALA A 237 -32.99 27.89 24.20
C ALA A 237 -33.74 27.60 22.90
N ILE A 238 -33.05 27.69 21.78
CA ILE A 238 -33.57 27.36 20.45
C ILE A 238 -33.29 25.88 20.18
N PHE A 239 -34.29 25.16 19.75
CA PHE A 239 -34.23 23.78 19.35
C PHE A 239 -34.48 23.65 17.84
N ASN A 240 -33.77 22.78 17.17
CA ASN A 240 -33.93 22.52 15.76
C ASN A 240 -34.50 21.12 15.55
N MET A 241 -35.48 20.98 14.68
CA MET A 241 -36.10 19.71 14.30
C MET A 241 -36.20 19.60 12.79
N SER A 242 -35.70 18.49 12.23
CA SER A 242 -35.84 18.20 10.80
C SER A 242 -37.31 17.99 10.44
N LYS A 243 -37.75 18.59 9.33
CA LYS A 243 -39.12 18.39 8.76
C LYS A 243 -39.41 16.94 8.44
N ALA A 244 -38.41 16.13 8.16
CA ALA A 244 -38.59 14.70 7.97
C ALA A 244 -39.18 13.96 9.20
N LYS A 245 -39.07 14.54 10.41
CA LYS A 245 -39.63 14.01 11.67
C LYS A 245 -40.98 14.63 12.02
N ILE A 246 -41.39 15.69 11.34
CA ILE A 246 -42.65 16.42 11.57
C ILE A 246 -43.73 15.87 10.66
N LYS A 247 -44.94 15.66 11.22
CA LYS A 247 -46.13 15.28 10.49
C LYS A 247 -46.90 16.53 10.06
N ASN A 248 -47.05 17.50 10.96
CA ASN A 248 -47.76 18.77 10.72
C ASN A 248 -47.32 19.85 11.68
N ILE A 249 -47.43 21.13 11.27
CA ILE A 249 -47.25 22.33 12.11
C ILE A 249 -48.57 23.08 12.06
N ILE A 250 -49.17 23.35 13.20
CA ILE A 250 -50.43 24.06 13.36
C ILE A 250 -50.12 25.42 14.03
N TYR A 251 -50.22 26.48 13.28
CA TYR A 251 -49.99 27.85 13.73
C TYR A 251 -51.19 28.42 14.46
#